data_728ee4117a9f4f4f36ff1232e57f5206
#
_entry.id   728ee4117a9f4f4f36ff1232e57f5206
#
_cell.length_a   1.000
_cell.length_b   1.000
_cell.length_c   1.000
_cell.angle_alpha   90.00
_cell.angle_beta   90.00
_cell.angle_gamma   90.00
#
_symmetry.space_group_name_H-M   'P 1'
#
loop_
_entity.id
_entity.type
_entity.pdbx_description
1 polymer ?
#
loop_
_entity_poly.entity_id
_entity_poly.type
_entity_poly.pdbx_seq_one_letter_code
_entity_poly.pdbx_strand_id
1 'polypeptide(L)'
;LLRLDFNENTLGPSPNVLEALQAIKLEEISIYPEYNFLKNFLCNNYLDSRKFDNDEIGIFNGADAAINAIFNCFGEKDQIFLTTNPTFGYYSPCSEMRGMKKITCSYIGENFLFPIEEFSEKIINYNPKLIFICNPNNPTGTVLSAQEIINLANIKKDSLIIVDELYEKFNGDSLLE
;
A
#
# COMPACT_ATOMS: atom_id res chain seq x y z
N LEU A 1 -25.39 -13.36 10.27
CA LEU A 1 -24.75 -13.40 8.97
C LEU A 1 -23.24 -13.24 9.18
N LEU A 2 -22.42 -14.22 8.74
CA LEU A 2 -20.97 -14.10 8.80
C LEU A 2 -20.51 -13.17 7.66
N ARG A 3 -19.84 -12.08 8.02
CA ARG A 3 -19.26 -11.13 7.05
C ARG A 3 -17.77 -11.40 6.91
N LEU A 4 -17.32 -11.64 5.67
CA LEU A 4 -15.91 -11.89 5.33
C LEU A 4 -15.41 -10.97 4.21
N ASP A 5 -16.18 -9.92 3.92
CA ASP A 5 -16.00 -9.03 2.78
C ASP A 5 -15.16 -7.78 3.09
N PHE A 6 -15.02 -7.42 4.38
CA PHE A 6 -14.27 -6.22 4.80
C PHE A 6 -12.98 -6.49 5.58
N ASN A 7 -12.62 -7.76 5.81
CA ASN A 7 -11.44 -8.15 6.59
C ASN A 7 -11.40 -7.50 8.00
N GLU A 8 -12.57 -7.35 8.63
CA GLU A 8 -12.71 -6.72 9.95
C GLU A 8 -12.21 -7.65 11.06
N ASN A 9 -11.56 -7.07 12.07
CA ASN A 9 -11.25 -7.77 13.30
C ASN A 9 -12.51 -7.85 14.20
N THR A 10 -13.25 -8.94 14.10
CA THR A 10 -14.50 -9.16 14.86
C THR A 10 -14.31 -9.36 16.35
N LEU A 11 -13.07 -9.58 16.81
CA LEU A 11 -12.74 -9.65 18.26
C LEU A 11 -12.59 -8.26 18.89
N GLY A 12 -12.55 -7.21 18.08
CA GLY A 12 -12.35 -5.84 18.52
C GLY A 12 -10.87 -5.51 18.81
N PRO A 13 -10.59 -4.26 19.19
CA PRO A 13 -9.25 -3.80 19.52
C PRO A 13 -8.78 -4.36 20.87
N SER A 14 -7.47 -4.28 21.11
CA SER A 14 -6.92 -4.52 22.46
C SER A 14 -7.58 -3.60 23.51
N PRO A 15 -7.84 -4.07 24.74
CA PRO A 15 -8.34 -3.22 25.83
C PRO A 15 -7.50 -1.96 26.05
N ASN A 16 -6.18 -2.02 25.87
CA ASN A 16 -5.28 -0.88 26.00
C ASN A 16 -5.61 0.25 25.01
N VAL A 17 -6.16 -0.08 23.83
CA VAL A 17 -6.58 0.94 22.84
C VAL A 17 -7.76 1.74 23.39
N LEU A 18 -8.72 1.06 24.01
CA LEU A 18 -9.88 1.72 24.61
C LEU A 18 -9.47 2.60 25.80
N GLU A 19 -8.57 2.12 26.64
CA GLU A 19 -8.02 2.90 27.76
C GLU A 19 -7.28 4.15 27.26
N ALA A 20 -6.45 4.01 26.24
CA ALA A 20 -5.73 5.13 25.63
C ALA A 20 -6.70 6.18 25.04
N LEU A 21 -7.76 5.74 24.35
CA LEU A 21 -8.78 6.65 23.80
C LEU A 21 -9.54 7.39 24.92
N GLN A 22 -9.84 6.73 26.04
CA GLN A 22 -10.52 7.36 27.18
C GLN A 22 -9.61 8.33 27.94
N ALA A 23 -8.30 8.17 27.86
CA ALA A 23 -7.32 9.05 28.50
C ALA A 23 -7.03 10.34 27.71
N ILE A 24 -7.53 10.46 26.48
CA ILE A 24 -7.33 11.67 25.64
C ILE A 24 -7.96 12.88 26.33
N LYS A 25 -7.19 13.94 26.46
CA LYS A 25 -7.63 15.21 27.05
C LYS A 25 -8.29 16.11 26.02
N LEU A 26 -9.13 17.02 26.51
CA LEU A 26 -9.86 17.96 25.67
C LEU A 26 -8.91 18.81 24.80
N GLU A 27 -7.79 19.21 25.36
CA GLU A 27 -6.77 20.02 24.66
C GLU A 27 -6.18 19.25 23.46
N GLU A 28 -5.96 17.95 23.61
CA GLU A 28 -5.39 17.09 22.54
C GLU A 28 -6.35 16.93 21.37
N ILE A 29 -7.67 17.05 21.60
CA ILE A 29 -8.67 17.00 20.53
C ILE A 29 -8.79 18.34 19.81
N SER A 30 -8.53 19.46 20.49
CA SER A 30 -8.80 20.82 20.00
C SER A 30 -7.64 21.51 19.31
N ILE A 31 -6.43 20.93 19.37
CA ILE A 31 -5.21 21.47 18.74
C ILE A 31 -4.78 20.61 17.56
N TYR A 32 -4.02 21.20 16.65
CA TYR A 32 -3.40 20.44 15.56
C TYR A 32 -2.39 19.42 16.11
N PRO A 33 -2.45 18.15 15.65
CA PRO A 33 -1.55 17.11 16.16
C PRO A 33 -0.12 17.31 15.66
N GLU A 34 0.84 17.01 16.55
CA GLU A 34 2.26 16.90 16.22
C GLU A 34 2.62 15.45 15.94
N TYR A 35 2.99 15.15 14.70
CA TYR A 35 3.25 13.77 14.25
C TYR A 35 4.67 13.26 14.59
N ASN A 36 5.59 14.11 15.02
CA ASN A 36 6.99 13.75 15.26
C ASN A 36 7.15 12.61 16.27
N PHE A 37 6.32 12.59 17.32
CA PHE A 37 6.34 11.50 18.29
C PHE A 37 6.02 10.16 17.63
N LEU A 38 4.94 10.10 16.85
CA LEU A 38 4.53 8.88 16.14
C LEU A 38 5.55 8.44 15.09
N LYS A 39 6.10 9.38 14.32
CA LYS A 39 7.14 9.09 13.33
C LYS A 39 8.39 8.50 14.00
N ASN A 40 8.88 9.12 15.07
CA ASN A 40 10.01 8.61 15.85
C ASN A 40 9.73 7.20 16.42
N PHE A 41 8.52 6.98 16.92
CA PHE A 41 8.12 5.68 17.44
C PHE A 41 8.14 4.61 16.33
N LEU A 42 7.62 4.92 15.14
CA LEU A 42 7.65 4.02 13.98
C LEU A 42 9.07 3.72 13.54
N CYS A 43 9.93 4.73 13.42
CA CYS A 43 11.33 4.56 13.06
C CYS A 43 12.06 3.61 14.03
N ASN A 44 11.81 3.76 15.33
CA ASN A 44 12.55 3.00 16.34
C ASN A 44 12.02 1.59 16.60
N ASN A 45 10.75 1.31 16.27
CA ASN A 45 10.09 0.07 16.66
C ASN A 45 9.60 -0.81 15.49
N TYR A 46 9.46 -0.23 14.30
CA TYR A 46 8.87 -0.95 13.15
C TYR A 46 9.76 -0.96 11.90
N LEU A 47 10.68 0.01 11.77
CA LEU A 47 11.56 0.10 10.60
C LEU A 47 12.94 -0.55 10.86
N ASP A 48 13.01 -1.23 11.97
CA ASP A 48 14.09 -2.08 12.44
C ASP A 48 15.52 -1.53 12.18
N SER A 49 16.32 -2.10 11.39
CA SER A 49 17.72 -1.72 11.21
C SER A 49 17.96 -0.57 10.24
N ARG A 50 16.95 -0.05 9.58
CA ARG A 50 17.07 1.06 8.63
C ARG A 50 16.85 2.39 9.35
N LYS A 51 17.77 3.31 9.16
CA LYS A 51 17.61 4.69 9.62
C LYS A 51 16.83 5.48 8.58
N PHE A 52 15.52 5.52 8.75
CA PHE A 52 14.67 6.44 8.00
C PHE A 52 14.62 7.78 8.73
N ASP A 53 14.71 8.86 7.99
CA ASP A 53 14.45 10.18 8.53
C ASP A 53 12.92 10.38 8.66
N ASN A 54 12.52 11.21 9.64
CA ASN A 54 11.11 11.52 9.85
C ASN A 54 10.43 12.10 8.61
N ASP A 55 11.19 12.76 7.73
CA ASP A 55 10.68 13.35 6.50
C ASP A 55 10.37 12.29 5.42
N GLU A 56 10.89 11.07 5.58
CA GLU A 56 10.57 9.93 4.72
C GLU A 56 9.29 9.20 5.14
N ILE A 57 8.66 9.60 6.27
CA ILE A 57 7.45 8.97 6.79
C ILE A 57 6.26 9.91 6.66
N GLY A 58 5.27 9.50 5.88
CA GLY A 58 3.94 10.10 5.81
C GLY A 58 2.96 9.44 6.78
N ILE A 59 2.17 10.23 7.50
CA ILE A 59 1.11 9.73 8.38
C ILE A 59 -0.25 10.05 7.76
N PHE A 60 -1.11 9.04 7.63
CA PHE A 60 -2.41 9.14 6.97
C PHE A 60 -3.50 8.44 7.78
N ASN A 61 -4.77 8.82 7.55
CA ASN A 61 -5.93 8.14 8.09
C ASN A 61 -6.24 6.85 7.30
N GLY A 62 -5.47 5.81 7.57
CA GLY A 62 -5.57 4.52 6.88
C GLY A 62 -4.90 4.51 5.50
N ALA A 63 -4.82 3.30 4.91
CA ALA A 63 -4.20 3.08 3.61
C ALA A 63 -4.93 3.83 2.49
N ASP A 64 -6.26 3.94 2.55
CA ASP A 64 -7.06 4.64 1.53
C ASP A 64 -6.64 6.11 1.38
N ALA A 65 -6.39 6.79 2.50
CA ALA A 65 -5.94 8.18 2.47
C ALA A 65 -4.52 8.31 1.87
N ALA A 66 -3.64 7.36 2.17
CA ALA A 66 -2.30 7.31 1.58
C ALA A 66 -2.35 7.04 0.07
N ILE A 67 -3.15 6.05 -0.35
CA ILE A 67 -3.35 5.71 -1.77
C ILE A 67 -3.88 6.93 -2.54
N ASN A 68 -4.92 7.58 -2.02
CA ASN A 68 -5.49 8.78 -2.64
C ASN A 68 -4.42 9.90 -2.75
N ALA A 69 -3.65 10.14 -1.71
CA ALA A 69 -2.57 11.14 -1.72
C ALA A 69 -1.52 10.84 -2.80
N ILE A 70 -1.12 9.57 -2.97
CA ILE A 70 -0.17 9.15 -4.00
C ILE A 70 -0.72 9.44 -5.39
N PHE A 71 -1.96 9.03 -5.68
CA PHE A 71 -2.59 9.34 -6.97
C PHE A 71 -2.74 10.85 -7.22
N ASN A 72 -3.06 11.62 -6.17
CA ASN A 72 -3.16 13.08 -6.29
C ASN A 72 -1.81 13.76 -6.56
N CYS A 73 -0.72 13.26 -5.97
CA CYS A 73 0.61 13.82 -6.14
C CYS A 73 1.28 13.42 -7.45
N PHE A 74 1.11 12.18 -7.89
CA PHE A 74 1.88 11.58 -8.97
C PHE A 74 1.05 11.14 -10.18
N GLY A 75 -0.28 11.05 -10.02
CA GLY A 75 -1.18 10.67 -11.12
C GLY A 75 -1.48 11.85 -12.04
N GLU A 76 -1.25 11.69 -13.33
CA GLU A 76 -1.52 12.68 -14.36
C GLU A 76 -2.45 12.11 -15.42
N LYS A 77 -3.28 12.99 -16.00
CA LYS A 77 -4.20 12.61 -17.07
C LYS A 77 -3.45 11.96 -18.24
N ASP A 78 -4.05 10.91 -18.80
CA ASP A 78 -3.51 10.12 -19.91
C ASP A 78 -2.25 9.30 -19.61
N GLN A 79 -1.62 9.46 -18.45
CA GLN A 79 -0.54 8.60 -18.00
C GLN A 79 -1.04 7.21 -17.63
N ILE A 80 -0.15 6.23 -17.68
CA ILE A 80 -0.48 4.83 -17.43
C ILE A 80 -0.31 4.49 -15.95
N PHE A 81 -1.33 3.82 -15.42
CA PHE A 81 -1.34 3.14 -14.14
C PHE A 81 -1.38 1.63 -14.37
N LEU A 82 -0.41 0.90 -13.84
CA LEU A 82 -0.31 -0.57 -13.94
C LEU A 82 -0.55 -1.22 -12.58
N THR A 83 -1.35 -2.28 -12.57
CA THR A 83 -1.57 -3.14 -11.40
C THR A 83 -2.03 -4.53 -11.83
N THR A 84 -2.35 -5.41 -10.88
CA THR A 84 -2.93 -6.74 -11.15
C THR A 84 -4.46 -6.72 -11.12
N ASN A 85 -5.08 -7.83 -11.53
CA ASN A 85 -6.53 -8.06 -11.41
C ASN A 85 -6.81 -9.56 -11.13
N PRO A 86 -7.55 -9.91 -10.06
CA PRO A 86 -8.13 -9.01 -9.06
C PRO A 86 -7.10 -8.43 -8.09
N THR A 87 -7.33 -7.22 -7.59
CA THR A 87 -6.55 -6.59 -6.53
C THR A 87 -7.43 -5.63 -5.73
N PHE A 88 -6.86 -4.88 -4.79
CA PHE A 88 -7.61 -3.95 -3.96
C PHE A 88 -8.38 -2.92 -4.82
N GLY A 89 -9.70 -2.89 -4.64
CA GLY A 89 -10.62 -2.17 -5.54
C GLY A 89 -10.44 -0.65 -5.56
N TYR A 90 -9.88 -0.06 -4.51
CA TYR A 90 -9.77 1.40 -4.37
C TYR A 90 -8.76 2.05 -5.32
N TYR A 91 -7.79 1.30 -5.85
CA TYR A 91 -6.85 1.84 -6.84
C TYR A 91 -7.55 2.35 -8.10
N SER A 92 -8.59 1.63 -8.57
CA SER A 92 -9.29 1.98 -9.81
C SER A 92 -9.98 3.36 -9.74
N PRO A 93 -10.86 3.65 -8.77
CA PRO A 93 -11.48 4.97 -8.69
C PRO A 93 -10.45 6.09 -8.48
N CYS A 94 -9.36 5.87 -7.75
CA CYS A 94 -8.30 6.86 -7.60
C CYS A 94 -7.63 7.19 -8.94
N SER A 95 -7.32 6.18 -9.74
CA SER A 95 -6.73 6.38 -11.08
C SER A 95 -7.70 7.06 -12.04
N GLU A 96 -8.98 6.69 -12.00
CA GLU A 96 -10.05 7.27 -12.83
C GLU A 96 -10.27 8.75 -12.51
N MET A 97 -10.29 9.14 -11.23
CA MET A 97 -10.40 10.54 -10.81
C MET A 97 -9.24 11.41 -11.34
N ARG A 98 -8.08 10.82 -11.57
CA ARG A 98 -6.92 11.50 -12.18
C ARG A 98 -6.91 11.41 -13.71
N GLY A 99 -7.86 10.71 -14.34
CA GLY A 99 -7.90 10.51 -15.77
C GLY A 99 -6.76 9.65 -16.31
N MET A 100 -6.20 8.77 -15.48
CA MET A 100 -5.14 7.84 -15.88
C MET A 100 -5.70 6.67 -16.70
N LYS A 101 -4.86 6.07 -17.54
CA LYS A 101 -5.18 4.86 -18.30
C LYS A 101 -4.75 3.64 -17.50
N LYS A 102 -5.72 2.89 -16.97
CA LYS A 102 -5.44 1.67 -16.21
C LYS A 102 -5.09 0.51 -17.14
N ILE A 103 -3.98 -0.17 -16.87
CA ILE A 103 -3.58 -1.45 -17.44
C ILE A 103 -3.46 -2.47 -16.31
N THR A 104 -3.93 -3.70 -16.55
CA THR A 104 -3.88 -4.76 -15.55
C THR A 104 -3.29 -6.03 -16.12
N CYS A 105 -2.63 -6.84 -15.28
CA CYS A 105 -2.27 -8.21 -15.54
C CYS A 105 -3.15 -9.13 -14.71
N SER A 106 -3.65 -10.22 -15.31
CA SER A 106 -4.43 -11.21 -14.59
C SER A 106 -3.53 -12.23 -13.92
N TYR A 107 -3.88 -12.65 -12.70
CA TYR A 107 -3.20 -13.76 -12.03
C TYR A 107 -3.33 -15.06 -12.83
N ILE A 108 -2.35 -15.95 -12.72
CA ILE A 108 -2.25 -17.18 -13.49
C ILE A 108 -2.80 -18.35 -12.68
N GLY A 109 -3.69 -19.13 -13.31
CA GLY A 109 -4.22 -20.38 -12.80
C GLY A 109 -5.09 -20.24 -11.55
N GLU A 110 -5.50 -21.38 -11.00
CA GLU A 110 -6.37 -21.48 -9.81
C GLU A 110 -5.66 -21.07 -8.52
N ASN A 111 -4.33 -21.11 -8.51
CA ASN A 111 -3.49 -20.71 -7.37
C ASN A 111 -3.16 -19.21 -7.36
N PHE A 112 -3.69 -18.44 -8.30
CA PHE A 112 -3.46 -17.00 -8.41
C PHE A 112 -1.97 -16.63 -8.40
N LEU A 113 -1.15 -17.31 -9.21
CA LEU A 113 0.27 -16.96 -9.33
C LEU A 113 0.43 -15.57 -9.95
N PHE A 114 1.35 -14.78 -9.42
CA PHE A 114 1.64 -13.45 -9.96
C PHE A 114 2.22 -13.58 -11.39
N PRO A 115 1.69 -12.82 -12.37
CA PRO A 115 2.09 -12.91 -13.78
C PRO A 115 3.38 -12.13 -14.05
N ILE A 116 4.51 -12.59 -13.53
CA ILE A 116 5.77 -11.83 -13.47
C ILE A 116 6.29 -11.44 -14.86
N GLU A 117 6.21 -12.35 -15.84
CA GLU A 117 6.66 -12.12 -17.22
C GLU A 117 5.78 -11.06 -17.90
N GLU A 118 4.44 -11.24 -17.88
CA GLU A 118 3.49 -10.30 -18.48
C GLU A 118 3.59 -8.92 -17.84
N PHE A 119 3.76 -8.88 -16.51
CA PHE A 119 3.89 -7.63 -15.76
C PHE A 119 5.15 -6.88 -16.13
N SER A 120 6.27 -7.60 -16.25
CA SER A 120 7.57 -7.07 -16.72
C SER A 120 7.50 -6.52 -18.15
N GLU A 121 6.88 -7.27 -19.07
CA GLU A 121 6.65 -6.82 -20.44
C GLU A 121 5.81 -5.54 -20.50
N LYS A 122 4.77 -5.45 -19.66
CA LYS A 122 3.94 -4.24 -19.60
C LYS A 122 4.68 -3.04 -19.05
N ILE A 123 5.57 -3.22 -18.07
CA ILE A 123 6.46 -2.14 -17.61
C ILE A 123 7.33 -1.64 -18.77
N ILE A 124 7.93 -2.55 -19.56
CA ILE A 124 8.80 -2.20 -20.67
C ILE A 124 8.03 -1.47 -21.79
N ASN A 125 6.89 -2.04 -22.19
CA ASN A 125 6.18 -1.63 -23.40
C ASN A 125 5.32 -0.37 -23.19
N TYR A 126 4.75 -0.20 -21.99
CA TYR A 126 3.82 0.89 -21.73
C TYR A 126 4.41 2.02 -20.90
N ASN A 127 5.57 1.83 -20.29
CA ASN A 127 6.24 2.82 -19.44
C ASN A 127 5.29 3.49 -18.43
N PRO A 128 4.65 2.70 -17.51
CA PRO A 128 3.66 3.23 -16.60
C PRO A 128 4.25 4.29 -15.67
N LYS A 129 3.50 5.34 -15.39
CA LYS A 129 3.88 6.39 -14.42
C LYS A 129 3.78 5.86 -12.99
N LEU A 130 2.69 5.14 -12.70
CA LEU A 130 2.43 4.53 -11.41
C LEU A 130 2.24 3.00 -11.56
N ILE A 131 2.86 2.25 -10.66
CA ILE A 131 2.70 0.80 -10.53
C ILE A 131 2.30 0.52 -9.09
N PHE A 132 1.14 -0.12 -8.87
CA PHE A 132 0.72 -0.59 -7.55
C PHE A 132 0.79 -2.10 -7.48
N ILE A 133 1.46 -2.60 -6.45
CA ILE A 133 1.56 -4.01 -6.09
C ILE A 133 1.02 -4.15 -4.66
N CYS A 134 -0.10 -4.84 -4.50
CA CYS A 134 -0.63 -5.21 -3.19
C CYS A 134 0.09 -6.49 -2.74
N ASN A 135 0.81 -6.47 -1.63
CA ASN A 135 1.65 -7.58 -1.18
C ASN A 135 1.64 -7.76 0.34
N PRO A 136 0.95 -8.77 0.88
CA PRO A 136 0.08 -9.77 0.22
C PRO A 136 -1.11 -9.17 -0.51
N ASN A 137 -1.49 -9.76 -1.65
CA ASN A 137 -2.59 -9.23 -2.45
C ASN A 137 -3.96 -9.50 -1.82
N ASN A 138 -4.79 -8.49 -1.79
CA ASN A 138 -6.21 -8.61 -1.48
C ASN A 138 -7.00 -8.63 -2.81
N PRO A 139 -7.79 -9.69 -3.16
CA PRO A 139 -8.27 -10.74 -2.25
C PRO A 139 -7.52 -12.09 -2.35
N THR A 140 -6.52 -12.26 -3.20
CA THR A 140 -5.98 -13.59 -3.55
C THR A 140 -5.04 -14.18 -2.50
N GLY A 141 -4.46 -13.34 -1.63
CA GLY A 141 -3.44 -13.75 -0.68
C GLY A 141 -2.07 -14.05 -1.32
N THR A 142 -1.93 -13.81 -2.62
CA THR A 142 -0.67 -14.00 -3.35
C THR A 142 0.43 -13.11 -2.78
N VAL A 143 1.62 -13.66 -2.64
CA VAL A 143 2.81 -12.97 -2.13
C VAL A 143 3.92 -12.99 -3.17
N LEU A 144 4.56 -11.85 -3.35
CA LEU A 144 5.86 -11.71 -3.99
C LEU A 144 6.94 -11.56 -2.92
N SER A 145 8.11 -12.12 -3.16
CA SER A 145 9.28 -11.84 -2.36
C SER A 145 9.77 -10.41 -2.57
N ALA A 146 10.45 -9.84 -1.58
CA ALA A 146 11.07 -8.52 -1.71
C ALA A 146 12.01 -8.45 -2.92
N GLN A 147 12.76 -9.54 -3.21
CA GLN A 147 13.67 -9.59 -4.36
C GLN A 147 12.92 -9.53 -5.71
N GLU A 148 11.76 -10.18 -5.85
CA GLU A 148 10.95 -10.10 -7.07
C GLU A 148 10.45 -8.68 -7.29
N ILE A 149 9.98 -7.99 -6.25
CA ILE A 149 9.53 -6.59 -6.33
C ILE A 149 10.70 -5.66 -6.70
N ILE A 150 11.87 -5.84 -6.09
CA ILE A 150 13.09 -5.08 -6.43
C ILE A 150 13.48 -5.32 -7.89
N ASN A 151 13.38 -6.54 -8.40
CA ASN A 151 13.66 -6.84 -9.79
C ASN A 151 12.69 -6.10 -10.73
N LEU A 152 11.39 -6.05 -10.42
CA LEU A 152 10.41 -5.26 -11.17
C LEU A 152 10.74 -3.77 -11.13
N ALA A 153 11.14 -3.24 -9.97
CA ALA A 153 11.51 -1.83 -9.80
C ALA A 153 12.74 -1.43 -10.63
N ASN A 154 13.64 -2.36 -10.88
CA ASN A 154 14.84 -2.11 -11.67
C ASN A 154 14.62 -2.15 -13.19
N ILE A 155 13.43 -2.53 -13.68
CA ILE A 155 13.14 -2.57 -15.13
C ILE A 155 13.10 -1.16 -15.71
N LYS A 156 12.44 -0.21 -15.03
CA LYS A 156 12.31 1.19 -15.48
C LYS A 156 12.42 2.14 -14.29
N LYS A 157 13.38 3.06 -14.35
CA LYS A 157 13.64 4.03 -13.28
C LYS A 157 12.66 5.21 -13.25
N ASP A 158 11.92 5.43 -14.32
CA ASP A 158 10.96 6.54 -14.43
C ASP A 158 9.55 6.18 -13.92
N SER A 159 9.32 4.92 -13.56
CA SER A 159 8.09 4.45 -12.94
C SER A 159 8.19 4.55 -11.41
N LEU A 160 7.15 5.09 -10.77
CA LEU A 160 7.00 5.02 -9.32
C LEU A 160 6.29 3.72 -8.95
N ILE A 161 6.97 2.84 -8.24
CA ILE A 161 6.38 1.61 -7.71
C ILE A 161 5.94 1.85 -6.28
N ILE A 162 4.69 1.52 -6.00
CA ILE A 162 4.07 1.56 -4.69
C ILE A 162 3.75 0.12 -4.29
N VAL A 163 4.22 -0.27 -3.13
CA VAL A 163 3.91 -1.58 -2.54
C VAL A 163 2.99 -1.35 -1.35
N ASP A 164 1.78 -1.89 -1.46
CA ASP A 164 0.78 -1.84 -0.40
C ASP A 164 0.97 -3.07 0.49
N GLU A 165 1.60 -2.85 1.64
CA GLU A 165 1.94 -3.90 2.61
C GLU A 165 0.95 -3.97 3.78
N LEU A 166 -0.32 -3.55 3.60
CA LEU A 166 -1.34 -3.57 4.66
C LEU A 166 -1.44 -4.93 5.36
N TYR A 167 -1.26 -6.02 4.63
CA TYR A 167 -1.37 -7.39 5.12
C TYR A 167 -0.02 -8.09 5.34
N GLU A 168 1.09 -7.37 5.31
CA GLU A 168 2.44 -7.93 5.41
C GLU A 168 2.61 -8.84 6.63
N LYS A 169 2.13 -8.42 7.82
CA LYS A 169 2.24 -9.21 9.06
C LYS A 169 1.52 -10.56 9.06
N PHE A 170 0.68 -10.85 8.07
CA PHE A 170 0.02 -12.16 7.96
C PHE A 170 0.88 -13.21 7.25
N ASN A 171 1.56 -12.88 6.18
CA ASN A 171 2.43 -13.77 5.43
C ASN A 171 3.26 -13.01 4.39
N GLY A 172 3.61 -11.77 4.65
CA GLY A 172 4.36 -10.95 3.72
C GLY A 172 5.86 -10.98 3.99
N ASP A 173 6.61 -10.61 2.96
CA ASP A 173 8.03 -10.35 3.00
C ASP A 173 8.18 -8.85 2.76
N SER A 174 8.52 -8.09 3.81
CA SER A 174 8.52 -6.63 3.74
C SER A 174 9.74 -6.09 2.99
N LEU A 175 9.54 -5.03 2.24
CA LEU A 175 10.61 -4.26 1.62
C LEU A 175 11.38 -3.38 2.64
N LEU A 176 10.86 -3.28 3.87
CA LEU A 176 11.42 -2.46 4.94
C LEU A 176 12.39 -3.23 5.85
N GLU A 177 12.55 -4.54 5.65
CA GLU A 177 13.46 -5.43 6.44
C GLU A 177 14.86 -5.55 5.86
#